data_98be90cf16f964e91b0f2f09f296c8c6
#
_entry.id   98be90cf16f964e91b0f2f09f296c8c6
#
_cell.length_a   1.000
_cell.length_b   1.000
_cell.length_c   1.000
_cell.angle_alpha   90.00
_cell.angle_beta   90.00
_cell.angle_gamma   90.00
#
_symmetry.space_group_name_H-M   'P 1'
#
loop_
_entity.id
_entity.type
_entity.pdbx_description
1 polymer ?
#
loop_
_entity_poly.entity_id
_entity_poly.type
_entity_poly.pdbx_seq_one_letter_code
_entity_poly.pdbx_strand_id
1 'polypeptide(L)'
;MKTARDILIIGGGAIGLSIAVELQRQGARVTVVSKDFVQAASHAAAGMLAPMAEKLTSTAMLDLCLKSRWLYPEWTQKLEELTGVETGYLPCGILAPVYNEPEY
;
A
#
# COMPACT_ATOMS: atom_id res chain seq x y z
N MET A 1 15.03 -29.05 -5.82
CA MET A 1 14.61 -27.85 -6.60
C MET A 1 13.30 -27.34 -5.99
N LYS A 2 13.28 -26.11 -5.50
CA LYS A 2 12.01 -25.48 -5.15
C LYS A 2 11.27 -25.19 -6.45
N THR A 3 10.18 -25.89 -6.70
CA THR A 3 9.27 -25.59 -7.80
C THR A 3 8.71 -24.17 -7.58
N ALA A 4 9.00 -23.27 -8.53
CA ALA A 4 8.40 -21.94 -8.49
C ALA A 4 6.87 -22.09 -8.52
N ARG A 5 6.18 -21.44 -7.58
CA ARG A 5 4.72 -21.44 -7.53
C ARG A 5 4.18 -20.44 -8.53
N ASP A 6 3.20 -20.86 -9.31
CA ASP A 6 2.44 -19.98 -10.19
C ASP A 6 1.31 -19.32 -9.38
N ILE A 7 1.31 -18.00 -9.34
CA ILE A 7 0.32 -17.21 -8.63
C ILE A 7 -0.34 -16.26 -9.61
N LEU A 8 -1.66 -16.26 -9.63
CA LEU A 8 -2.47 -15.33 -10.39
C LEU A 8 -3.06 -14.28 -9.45
N ILE A 9 -2.81 -13.01 -9.74
CA ILE A 9 -3.40 -11.88 -9.02
C ILE A 9 -4.39 -11.18 -9.96
N ILE A 10 -5.61 -11.00 -9.49
CA ILE A 10 -6.65 -10.28 -10.22
C ILE A 10 -6.77 -8.89 -9.60
N GLY A 11 -6.41 -7.87 -10.37
CA GLY A 11 -6.41 -6.48 -9.98
C GLY A 11 -5.03 -5.85 -9.99
N GLY A 12 -4.84 -4.81 -10.80
CA GLY A 12 -3.58 -4.08 -11.03
C GLY A 12 -3.51 -2.74 -10.29
N GLY A 13 -4.17 -2.60 -9.15
CA GLY A 13 -4.02 -1.45 -8.26
C GLY A 13 -2.84 -1.60 -7.29
N ALA A 14 -2.66 -0.64 -6.40
CA ALA A 14 -1.54 -0.61 -5.46
C ALA A 14 -1.45 -1.89 -4.60
N ILE A 15 -2.58 -2.44 -4.15
CA ILE A 15 -2.61 -3.66 -3.35
C ILE A 15 -2.11 -4.86 -4.16
N GLY A 16 -2.71 -5.10 -5.33
CA GLY A 16 -2.35 -6.25 -6.17
C GLY A 16 -0.90 -6.21 -6.63
N LEU A 17 -0.43 -5.04 -7.06
CA LEU A 17 0.96 -4.86 -7.50
C LEU A 17 1.96 -4.99 -6.36
N SER A 18 1.66 -4.49 -5.16
CA SER A 18 2.52 -4.65 -3.99
C SER A 18 2.67 -6.12 -3.59
N ILE A 19 1.57 -6.87 -3.61
CA ILE A 19 1.58 -8.33 -3.36
C ILE A 19 2.40 -9.04 -4.44
N ALA A 20 2.23 -8.66 -5.71
CA ALA A 20 2.96 -9.26 -6.83
C ALA A 20 4.48 -9.10 -6.67
N VAL A 21 4.94 -7.89 -6.35
CA VAL A 21 6.36 -7.58 -6.16
C VAL A 21 6.91 -8.41 -4.99
N GLU A 22 6.22 -8.45 -3.87
CA GLU A 22 6.70 -9.18 -2.69
C GLU A 22 6.77 -10.69 -2.93
N LEU A 23 5.76 -11.28 -3.57
CA LEU A 23 5.77 -12.70 -3.91
C LEU A 23 6.86 -13.05 -4.93
N GLN A 24 7.07 -12.19 -5.94
CA GLN A 24 8.14 -12.38 -6.91
C GLN A 24 9.52 -12.35 -6.23
N ARG A 25 9.74 -11.43 -5.28
CA ARG A 25 10.99 -11.37 -4.51
C ARG A 25 11.22 -12.62 -3.66
N GLN A 26 10.16 -13.29 -3.25
CA GLN A 26 10.21 -14.58 -2.56
C GLN A 26 10.39 -15.77 -3.52
N GLY A 27 10.55 -15.53 -4.81
CA GLY A 27 10.82 -16.55 -5.83
C GLY A 27 9.57 -17.19 -6.44
N ALA A 28 8.39 -16.58 -6.27
CA ALA A 28 7.19 -17.03 -6.96
C ALA A 28 7.15 -16.51 -8.41
N ARG A 29 6.55 -17.28 -9.31
CA ARG A 29 6.11 -16.76 -10.61
C ARG A 29 4.74 -16.14 -10.45
N VAL A 30 4.62 -14.86 -10.77
CA VAL A 30 3.39 -14.08 -10.57
C VAL A 30 2.88 -13.54 -11.90
N THR A 31 1.60 -13.71 -12.13
CA THR A 31 0.87 -13.08 -13.23
C THR A 31 -0.18 -12.14 -12.67
N VAL A 32 -0.18 -10.88 -13.09
CA VAL A 32 -1.21 -9.92 -12.72
C VAL A 32 -2.13 -9.68 -13.90
N VAL A 33 -3.43 -9.85 -13.68
CA VAL A 33 -4.48 -9.58 -14.66
C VAL A 33 -5.29 -8.38 -14.18
N SER A 34 -5.42 -7.39 -15.04
CA SER A 34 -6.22 -6.19 -14.77
C SER A 34 -7.03 -5.84 -16.00
N LYS A 35 -8.26 -5.39 -15.78
CA LYS A 35 -9.10 -4.88 -16.88
C LYS A 35 -8.46 -3.68 -17.56
N ASP A 36 -7.95 -2.76 -16.74
CA ASP A 36 -7.23 -1.56 -17.17
C ASP A 36 -6.36 -1.06 -16.01
N PHE A 37 -5.05 -1.06 -16.18
CA PHE A 37 -4.13 -0.60 -15.15
C PHE A 37 -4.27 0.91 -14.88
N VAL A 38 -4.58 1.70 -15.89
CA VAL A 38 -4.71 3.16 -15.79
C VAL A 38 -5.96 3.56 -15.00
N GLN A 39 -7.03 2.75 -15.08
CA GLN A 39 -8.28 3.00 -14.36
C GLN A 39 -8.33 2.42 -12.95
N ALA A 40 -7.23 1.89 -12.46
CA ALA A 40 -7.19 1.42 -11.07
C ALA A 40 -7.47 2.59 -10.10
N ALA A 41 -8.29 2.34 -9.07
CA ALA A 41 -8.66 3.35 -8.06
C ALA A 41 -7.45 4.00 -7.39
N SER A 42 -6.31 3.31 -7.34
CA SER A 42 -5.05 3.85 -6.81
C SER A 42 -4.57 5.11 -7.54
N HIS A 43 -4.92 5.29 -8.82
CA HIS A 43 -4.59 6.51 -9.57
C HIS A 43 -5.45 7.71 -9.18
N ALA A 44 -6.63 7.48 -8.63
CA ALA A 44 -7.52 8.53 -8.13
C ALA A 44 -7.27 8.85 -6.65
N ALA A 45 -6.54 8.00 -5.94
CA ALA A 45 -6.25 8.17 -4.53
C ALA A 45 -5.30 9.35 -4.28
N ALA A 46 -5.56 10.13 -3.22
CA ALA A 46 -4.70 11.24 -2.82
C ALA A 46 -3.36 10.78 -2.21
N GLY A 47 -3.24 9.51 -1.82
CA GLY A 47 -2.01 8.94 -1.27
C GLY A 47 -1.77 9.25 0.21
N MET A 48 -2.80 9.68 0.93
CA MET A 48 -2.68 9.91 2.38
C MET A 48 -2.60 8.58 3.14
N LEU A 49 -1.60 8.47 4.03
CA LEU A 49 -1.35 7.29 4.86
C LEU A 49 -1.54 7.66 6.34
N ALA A 50 -2.74 8.06 6.70
CA ALA A 50 -3.07 8.66 7.99
C ALA A 50 -4.21 7.93 8.71
N PRO A 51 -4.02 6.67 9.12
CA PRO A 51 -5.10 5.88 9.74
C PRO A 51 -5.65 6.50 11.02
N MET A 52 -4.84 7.25 11.76
CA MET A 52 -5.29 7.94 12.98
C MET A 52 -6.25 9.10 12.71
N ALA A 53 -6.21 9.68 11.49
CA ALA A 53 -7.09 10.79 11.10
C ALA A 53 -8.40 10.31 10.46
N GLU A 54 -8.50 9.03 10.09
CA GLU A 54 -9.63 8.46 9.34
C GLU A 54 -10.81 8.02 10.23
N LYS A 55 -10.76 8.24 11.55
CA LYS A 55 -11.81 7.82 12.49
C LYS A 55 -12.29 6.38 12.28
N LEU A 56 -11.35 5.46 12.11
CA LEU A 56 -11.67 4.04 11.88
C LEU A 56 -12.39 3.46 13.10
N THR A 57 -13.58 2.91 12.89
CA THR A 57 -14.40 2.31 13.95
C THR A 57 -13.95 0.90 14.33
N SER A 58 -13.23 0.22 13.45
CA SER A 58 -12.72 -1.14 13.69
C SER A 58 -11.28 -1.08 14.20
N THR A 59 -11.03 -1.61 15.40
CA THR A 59 -9.69 -1.74 15.98
C THR A 59 -8.80 -2.64 15.13
N ALA A 60 -9.34 -3.73 14.58
CA ALA A 60 -8.59 -4.63 13.69
C ALA A 60 -8.14 -3.93 12.40
N MET A 61 -8.98 -3.07 11.83
CA MET A 61 -8.62 -2.28 10.65
C MET A 61 -7.54 -1.25 11.00
N LEU A 62 -7.69 -0.56 12.12
CA LEU A 62 -6.68 0.40 12.59
C LEU A 62 -5.32 -0.28 12.81
N ASP A 63 -5.30 -1.43 13.47
CA ASP A 63 -4.08 -2.20 13.70
C ASP A 63 -3.40 -2.62 12.39
N LEU A 64 -4.19 -3.08 11.43
CA LEU A 64 -3.69 -3.42 10.09
C LEU A 64 -3.08 -2.20 9.40
N CYS A 65 -3.77 -1.07 9.42
CA CYS A 65 -3.30 0.17 8.80
C CYS A 65 -2.03 0.71 9.47
N LEU A 66 -1.94 0.63 10.80
CA LEU A 66 -0.74 1.03 11.54
C LEU A 66 0.45 0.12 11.21
N LYS A 67 0.26 -1.19 11.16
CA LYS A 67 1.30 -2.15 10.73
C LYS A 67 1.74 -1.88 9.29
N SER A 68 0.80 -1.63 8.39
CA SER A 68 1.09 -1.27 7.00
C SER A 68 1.93 0.01 6.94
N ARG A 69 1.52 1.06 7.65
CA ARG A 69 2.26 2.33 7.69
C ARG A 69 3.71 2.16 8.19
N TRP A 70 3.94 1.26 9.13
CA TRP A 70 5.27 0.95 9.64
C TRP A 70 6.21 0.35 8.59
N LEU A 71 5.67 -0.34 7.61
CA LEU A 71 6.44 -0.96 6.52
C LEU A 71 6.80 0.03 5.40
N TYR A 72 6.07 1.14 5.29
CA TYR A 72 6.22 2.08 4.17
C TYR A 72 7.64 2.62 3.97
N PRO A 73 8.39 3.04 5.01
CA PRO A 73 9.73 3.59 4.81
C PRO A 73 10.67 2.60 4.12
N GLU A 74 10.71 1.37 4.61
CA GLU A 74 11.55 0.32 4.03
C GLU A 74 11.03 -0.14 2.68
N TRP A 75 9.70 -0.26 2.55
CA TRP A 75 9.06 -0.70 1.32
C TRP A 75 9.27 0.29 0.16
N THR A 76 9.06 1.58 0.40
CA THR A 76 9.26 2.61 -0.62
C THR A 76 10.72 2.71 -1.04
N GLN A 77 11.66 2.66 -0.09
CA GLN A 77 13.07 2.62 -0.40
C GLN A 77 13.43 1.43 -1.32
N LYS A 78 12.92 0.24 -1.02
CA LYS A 78 13.13 -0.94 -1.87
C LYS A 78 12.56 -0.78 -3.27
N LEU A 79 11.39 -0.17 -3.41
CA LEU A 79 10.81 0.13 -4.71
C LEU A 79 11.69 1.10 -5.52
N GLU A 80 12.20 2.13 -4.87
CA GLU A 80 13.09 3.12 -5.49
C GLU A 80 14.41 2.48 -5.95
N GLU A 81 14.99 1.60 -5.13
CA GLU A 81 16.19 0.84 -5.50
C GLU A 81 15.95 -0.09 -6.70
N LEU A 82 14.77 -0.72 -6.77
CA LEU A 82 14.42 -1.64 -7.86
C LEU A 82 14.08 -0.93 -9.17
N THR A 83 13.47 0.23 -9.09
CA THR A 83 12.89 0.92 -10.27
C THR A 83 13.70 2.12 -10.73
N GLY A 84 14.51 2.70 -9.86
CA GLY A 84 15.16 3.99 -10.10
C GLY A 84 14.19 5.18 -10.13
N VAL A 85 12.95 4.99 -9.65
CA VAL A 85 11.90 6.01 -9.65
C VAL A 85 11.56 6.37 -8.21
N GLU A 86 11.53 7.65 -7.90
CA GLU A 86 11.11 8.15 -6.58
C GLU A 86 9.62 7.87 -6.36
N THR A 87 9.28 7.33 -5.20
CA THR A 87 7.89 7.04 -4.82
C THR A 87 7.13 8.26 -4.34
N GLY A 88 7.84 9.31 -3.95
CA GLY A 88 7.26 10.50 -3.34
C GLY A 88 6.79 10.27 -1.90
N TYR A 89 7.23 9.21 -1.24
CA TYR A 89 6.90 8.98 0.16
C TYR A 89 7.47 10.08 1.05
N LEU A 90 6.58 10.79 1.76
CA LEU A 90 6.95 11.93 2.61
C LEU A 90 6.34 11.77 4.02
N PRO A 91 7.13 11.39 5.03
CA PRO A 91 6.67 11.27 6.42
C PRO A 91 6.60 12.65 7.10
N CYS A 92 5.67 13.49 6.65
CA CYS A 92 5.53 14.88 7.12
C CYS A 92 4.52 15.06 8.26
N GLY A 93 3.84 13.98 8.69
CA GLY A 93 2.74 14.06 9.64
C GLY A 93 1.44 14.55 9.03
N ILE A 94 0.40 14.64 9.85
CA ILE A 94 -0.93 15.11 9.43
C ILE A 94 -1.51 16.02 10.50
N LEU A 95 -2.19 17.08 10.08
CA LEU A 95 -2.97 17.95 10.95
C LEU A 95 -4.46 17.65 10.73
N ALA A 96 -5.15 17.24 11.79
CA ALA A 96 -6.58 17.05 11.79
C ALA A 96 -7.24 18.17 12.61
N PRO A 97 -7.86 19.19 11.99
CA PRO A 97 -8.51 20.27 12.72
C PRO A 97 -9.79 19.76 13.41
N VAL A 98 -10.00 20.22 14.63
CA VAL A 98 -11.19 19.95 15.41
C VAL A 98 -11.92 21.27 15.62
N TYR A 99 -13.16 21.36 15.19
CA TYR A 99 -13.93 22.60 15.22
C TYR A 99 -14.89 22.71 16.42
N ASN A 100 -15.22 21.61 17.07
CA ASN A 100 -16.10 21.57 18.24
C ASN A 100 -15.55 20.61 19.30
N GLU A 101 -15.56 21.01 20.56
CA GLU A 101 -15.38 20.09 21.68
C GLU A 101 -16.69 19.34 21.96
N PRO A 102 -16.68 18.17 22.51
CA PRO A 102 -15.65 17.11 22.63
C PRO A 102 -16.11 15.80 21.98
N GLU A 103 -15.67 15.50 20.83
CA GLU A 103 -15.91 14.19 20.19
C GLU A 103 -14.66 13.28 20.17
N TYR A 104 -13.75 13.49 21.13
CA TYR A 104 -12.56 12.64 21.28
C TYR A 104 -12.42 12.12 22.69
#